data_4ad4be39d928cf94ed3c53ec300f4f2c
#
_entry.id   4ad4be39d928cf94ed3c53ec300f4f2c
#
_cell.length_a   1.000
_cell.length_b   1.000
_cell.length_c   1.000
_cell.angle_alpha   90.00
_cell.angle_beta   90.00
_cell.angle_gamma   90.00
#
_symmetry.space_group_name_H-M   'P 1'
#
loop_
_entity.id
_entity.type
_entity.pdbx_description
1 polymer ?
#
loop_
_entity_poly.entity_id
_entity_poly.type
_entity_poly.pdbx_seq_one_letter_code
_entity_poly.pdbx_strand_id
1 'polypeptide(L)'
;SQNPTSPIQDERLGAAMLYSSGTTGRPKGILRPLPDQKPDEPLPIFSFLSNLWNYSEDMIYLSPAPLYHSAPQAANSLTIRKGATTVIMEKFEPLEYLRLIEEYSITHSQLVPTMFSRMLKLSDEEKNRYDLSSLKYALHAAAPCPEQVKRQMIEWWGPIICEYYGATEAFGFAYCDTKEWLDHPGTVGKIMIGELTIMDDEMNEMPVGEPGTLWFKPASEFNYHK
;
A
#
# COMPACT_ATOMS: atom_id res chain seq x y z
N SER A 1 -28.39 -14.83 -14.27
CA SER A 1 -27.21 -14.42 -15.05
C SER A 1 -26.56 -15.68 -15.63
N GLN A 2 -26.47 -15.77 -16.96
CA GLN A 2 -25.71 -16.85 -17.58
C GLN A 2 -24.22 -16.48 -17.49
N ASN A 3 -23.45 -17.26 -16.74
CA ASN A 3 -22.00 -17.15 -16.82
C ASN A 3 -21.54 -17.49 -18.23
N PRO A 4 -20.56 -16.78 -18.82
CA PRO A 4 -19.99 -17.16 -20.08
C PRO A 4 -19.46 -18.60 -19.97
N THR A 5 -19.91 -19.46 -20.89
CA THR A 5 -19.58 -20.90 -20.88
C THR A 5 -18.38 -21.25 -21.75
N SER A 6 -17.80 -20.26 -22.41
CA SER A 6 -16.61 -20.42 -23.24
C SER A 6 -15.57 -19.33 -22.93
N PRO A 7 -14.28 -19.65 -22.93
CA PRO A 7 -13.21 -18.69 -22.80
C PRO A 7 -13.33 -17.59 -23.87
N ILE A 8 -12.97 -16.35 -23.48
CA ILE A 8 -12.83 -15.25 -24.43
C ILE A 8 -11.66 -15.58 -25.36
N GLN A 9 -11.87 -15.44 -26.67
CA GLN A 9 -10.77 -15.59 -27.63
C GLN A 9 -9.80 -14.40 -27.44
N ASP A 10 -8.50 -14.67 -27.40
CA ASP A 10 -7.45 -13.66 -27.22
C ASP A 10 -7.55 -12.92 -25.88
N GLU A 11 -7.67 -13.66 -24.78
CA GLU A 11 -7.66 -13.11 -23.42
C GLU A 11 -6.36 -12.38 -23.14
N ARG A 12 -6.46 -11.13 -22.67
CA ARG A 12 -5.32 -10.32 -22.23
C ARG A 12 -5.59 -9.68 -20.89
N LEU A 13 -4.54 -9.63 -20.07
CA LEU A 13 -4.59 -8.92 -18.80
C LEU A 13 -4.71 -7.42 -19.05
N GLY A 14 -5.74 -6.81 -18.48
CA GLY A 14 -5.88 -5.35 -18.44
C GLY A 14 -4.94 -4.69 -17.45
N ALA A 15 -4.76 -3.38 -17.56
CA ALA A 15 -4.07 -2.57 -16.58
C ALA A 15 -4.95 -1.39 -16.15
N ALA A 16 -4.86 -1.02 -14.88
CA ALA A 16 -5.54 0.16 -14.39
C ALA A 16 -4.85 1.43 -14.93
N MET A 17 -5.65 2.33 -15.52
CA MET A 17 -5.22 3.69 -15.81
C MET A 17 -5.69 4.60 -14.67
N LEU A 18 -4.76 5.17 -13.96
CA LEU A 18 -5.03 6.00 -12.79
C LEU A 18 -4.62 7.44 -13.06
N TYR A 19 -5.34 8.37 -12.44
CA TYR A 19 -5.00 9.78 -12.51
C TYR A 19 -4.38 10.24 -11.19
N SER A 20 -3.21 10.86 -11.26
CA SER A 20 -2.65 11.59 -10.13
C SER A 20 -3.21 13.02 -10.11
N SER A 21 -3.32 13.62 -8.92
CA SER A 21 -3.77 15.01 -8.76
C SER A 21 -2.85 16.02 -9.47
N GLY A 22 -1.62 15.63 -9.79
CA GLY A 22 -0.60 16.48 -10.40
C GLY A 22 -0.18 17.65 -9.50
N THR A 23 1.10 17.92 -9.39
CA THR A 23 1.65 19.10 -8.69
C THR A 23 1.35 20.42 -9.42
N THR A 24 0.95 20.35 -10.69
CA THR A 24 0.67 21.51 -11.57
C THR A 24 -0.82 21.82 -11.71
N GLY A 25 -1.69 21.23 -10.89
CA GLY A 25 -3.12 21.52 -10.83
C GLY A 25 -4.02 20.82 -11.87
N ARG A 26 -3.45 20.12 -12.86
CA ARG A 26 -4.22 19.27 -13.78
C ARG A 26 -3.93 17.79 -13.51
N PRO A 27 -4.96 16.93 -13.40
CA PRO A 27 -4.76 15.51 -13.27
C PRO A 27 -3.95 14.95 -14.44
N LYS A 28 -3.00 14.06 -14.14
CA LYS A 28 -2.17 13.38 -15.15
C LYS A 28 -2.55 11.90 -15.16
N GLY A 29 -2.92 11.38 -16.31
CA GLY A 29 -3.17 9.95 -16.50
C GLY A 29 -1.84 9.19 -16.53
N ILE A 30 -1.74 8.14 -15.74
CA ILE A 30 -0.58 7.25 -15.71
C ILE A 30 -0.90 6.05 -16.59
N LEU A 31 -0.40 6.09 -17.81
CA LEU A 31 -0.59 5.03 -18.78
C LEU A 31 0.59 4.06 -18.71
N ARG A 32 0.30 2.85 -18.24
CA ARG A 32 1.27 1.76 -18.25
C ARG A 32 1.11 0.92 -19.51
N PRO A 33 2.20 0.36 -20.07
CA PRO A 33 2.07 -0.64 -21.13
C PRO A 33 1.19 -1.79 -20.67
N LEU A 34 0.31 -2.25 -21.54
CA LEU A 34 -0.48 -3.46 -21.24
C LEU A 34 0.45 -4.66 -21.23
N PRO A 35 0.41 -5.50 -20.17
CA PRO A 35 1.22 -6.70 -20.14
C PRO A 35 0.73 -7.69 -21.21
N ASP A 36 1.65 -8.31 -21.91
CA ASP A 36 1.35 -9.41 -22.84
C ASP A 36 1.24 -10.73 -22.07
N GLN A 37 0.20 -10.82 -21.24
CA GLN A 37 -0.06 -11.93 -20.33
C GLN A 37 -1.56 -12.23 -20.28
N LYS A 38 -1.88 -13.47 -19.94
CA LYS A 38 -3.26 -13.88 -19.67
C LYS A 38 -3.72 -13.38 -18.29
N PRO A 39 -5.05 -13.24 -18.07
CA PRO A 39 -5.59 -12.79 -16.79
C PRO A 39 -5.26 -13.71 -15.60
N ASP A 40 -5.03 -15.00 -15.81
CA ASP A 40 -4.68 -15.98 -14.78
C ASP A 40 -3.18 -16.03 -14.46
N GLU A 41 -2.33 -15.44 -15.28
CA GLU A 41 -0.90 -15.35 -15.02
C GLU A 41 -0.58 -14.26 -13.99
N PRO A 42 0.24 -14.55 -12.97
CA PRO A 42 0.60 -13.56 -11.96
C PRO A 42 1.57 -12.51 -12.52
N LEU A 43 1.28 -11.24 -12.29
CA LEU A 43 2.24 -10.17 -12.54
C LEU A 43 3.42 -10.28 -11.55
N PRO A 44 4.68 -10.09 -11.99
CA PRO A 44 5.86 -10.16 -11.11
C PRO A 44 5.72 -9.27 -9.87
N ILE A 45 5.20 -8.05 -10.03
CA ILE A 45 4.97 -7.13 -8.90
C ILE A 45 3.94 -7.70 -7.89
N PHE A 46 2.90 -8.37 -8.36
CA PHE A 46 1.90 -8.98 -7.46
C PHE A 46 2.48 -10.17 -6.71
N SER A 47 3.33 -10.97 -7.36
CA SER A 47 4.06 -12.05 -6.70
C SER A 47 5.01 -11.51 -5.64
N PHE A 48 5.75 -10.46 -5.95
CA PHE A 48 6.64 -9.77 -5.02
C PHE A 48 5.88 -9.25 -3.79
N LEU A 49 4.81 -8.48 -3.98
CA LEU A 49 4.00 -7.93 -2.88
C LEU A 49 3.30 -9.03 -2.05
N SER A 50 2.83 -10.10 -2.71
CA SER A 50 2.24 -11.25 -2.02
C SER A 50 3.24 -11.92 -1.08
N ASN A 51 4.47 -12.10 -1.53
CA ASN A 51 5.52 -12.70 -0.70
C ASN A 51 5.96 -11.75 0.43
N LEU A 52 6.09 -10.44 0.14
CA LEU A 52 6.51 -9.43 1.11
C LEU A 52 5.53 -9.35 2.29
N TRP A 53 4.24 -9.43 2.02
CA TRP A 53 3.18 -9.28 3.02
C TRP A 53 2.44 -10.58 3.33
N ASN A 54 3.00 -11.70 2.91
CA ASN A 54 2.46 -13.05 3.18
C ASN A 54 0.98 -13.20 2.78
N TYR A 55 0.60 -12.70 1.61
CA TYR A 55 -0.76 -12.82 1.09
C TYR A 55 -1.06 -14.28 0.70
N SER A 56 -2.14 -14.83 1.25
CA SER A 56 -2.61 -16.20 1.03
C SER A 56 -4.12 -16.22 0.75
N GLU A 57 -4.63 -17.35 0.33
CA GLU A 57 -6.07 -17.56 0.12
C GLU A 57 -6.89 -17.48 1.42
N ASP A 58 -6.25 -17.78 2.57
CA ASP A 58 -6.89 -17.74 3.89
C ASP A 58 -6.99 -16.34 4.47
N MET A 59 -6.34 -15.33 3.85
CA MET A 59 -6.34 -13.99 4.40
C MET A 59 -7.70 -13.31 4.27
N ILE A 60 -7.98 -12.43 5.21
CA ILE A 60 -9.12 -11.52 5.13
C ILE A 60 -8.58 -10.09 5.18
N TYR A 61 -8.82 -9.35 4.10
CA TYR A 61 -8.32 -8.00 3.93
C TYR A 61 -9.39 -6.96 4.22
N LEU A 62 -9.11 -6.00 5.11
CA LEU A 62 -9.97 -4.84 5.34
C LEU A 62 -9.48 -3.64 4.54
N SER A 63 -10.33 -3.10 3.67
CA SER A 63 -10.09 -1.94 2.84
C SER A 63 -10.80 -0.69 3.38
N PRO A 64 -10.13 0.15 4.19
CA PRO A 64 -10.74 1.34 4.77
C PRO A 64 -10.65 2.58 3.89
N ALA A 65 -9.89 2.52 2.80
CA ALA A 65 -9.61 3.66 1.93
C ALA A 65 -10.38 3.57 0.60
N PRO A 66 -10.66 4.71 -0.06
CA PRO A 66 -11.42 4.74 -1.31
C PRO A 66 -10.73 3.98 -2.44
N LEU A 67 -11.49 3.14 -3.17
CA LEU A 67 -10.97 2.26 -4.22
C LEU A 67 -10.53 2.98 -5.50
N TYR A 68 -10.78 4.26 -5.64
CA TYR A 68 -10.27 5.05 -6.76
C TYR A 68 -8.78 5.44 -6.62
N HIS A 69 -8.19 5.23 -5.44
CA HIS A 69 -6.74 5.36 -5.26
C HIS A 69 -5.99 4.09 -5.66
N SER A 70 -4.77 4.28 -6.15
CA SER A 70 -3.91 3.21 -6.66
C SER A 70 -3.68 2.08 -5.65
N ALA A 71 -3.30 2.42 -4.44
CA ALA A 71 -2.92 1.45 -3.43
C ALA A 71 -4.10 0.60 -2.92
N PRO A 72 -5.27 1.17 -2.53
CA PRO A 72 -6.43 0.36 -2.16
C PRO A 72 -6.94 -0.51 -3.32
N GLN A 73 -6.95 0.02 -4.55
CA GLN A 73 -7.35 -0.75 -5.72
C GLN A 73 -6.43 -1.95 -5.95
N ALA A 74 -5.11 -1.74 -5.90
CA ALA A 74 -4.13 -2.80 -6.09
C ALA A 74 -4.23 -3.88 -5.01
N ALA A 75 -4.37 -3.48 -3.74
CA ALA A 75 -4.49 -4.41 -2.61
C ALA A 75 -5.76 -5.26 -2.72
N ASN A 76 -6.91 -4.67 -3.04
CA ASN A 76 -8.16 -5.43 -3.26
C ASN A 76 -8.04 -6.37 -4.46
N SER A 77 -7.49 -5.89 -5.58
CA SER A 77 -7.29 -6.73 -6.77
C SER A 77 -6.39 -7.91 -6.47
N LEU A 78 -5.30 -7.69 -5.73
CA LEU A 78 -4.38 -8.76 -5.33
C LEU A 78 -5.06 -9.76 -4.39
N THR A 79 -5.84 -9.30 -3.41
CA THR A 79 -6.61 -10.14 -2.49
C THR A 79 -7.57 -11.06 -3.26
N ILE A 80 -8.37 -10.50 -4.18
CA ILE A 80 -9.32 -11.28 -4.99
C ILE A 80 -8.59 -12.28 -5.90
N ARG A 81 -7.48 -11.89 -6.52
CA ARG A 81 -6.66 -12.79 -7.35
C ARG A 81 -6.03 -13.94 -6.57
N LYS A 82 -5.84 -13.79 -5.27
CA LYS A 82 -5.42 -14.89 -4.37
C LYS A 82 -6.55 -15.83 -3.96
N GLY A 83 -7.80 -15.54 -4.34
CA GLY A 83 -8.97 -16.28 -3.86
C GLY A 83 -9.39 -15.92 -2.43
N ALA A 84 -8.80 -14.87 -1.87
CA ALA A 84 -9.02 -14.43 -0.50
C ALA A 84 -10.24 -13.50 -0.37
N THR A 85 -10.63 -13.20 0.86
CA THR A 85 -11.77 -12.36 1.17
C THR A 85 -11.36 -10.91 1.35
N THR A 86 -12.16 -9.96 0.82
CA THR A 86 -12.02 -8.53 1.09
C THR A 86 -13.27 -7.98 1.74
N VAL A 87 -13.09 -7.21 2.80
CA VAL A 87 -14.13 -6.42 3.48
C VAL A 87 -13.87 -4.95 3.15
N ILE A 88 -14.86 -4.27 2.59
CA ILE A 88 -14.72 -2.89 2.11
C ILE A 88 -15.53 -1.98 3.00
N MET A 89 -14.87 -0.97 3.61
CA MET A 89 -15.57 0.10 4.32
C MET A 89 -16.05 1.15 3.31
N GLU A 90 -17.30 1.55 3.41
CA GLU A 90 -17.84 2.66 2.62
C GLU A 90 -17.15 3.99 2.98
N LYS A 91 -16.86 4.15 4.27
CA LYS A 91 -16.18 5.32 4.83
C LYS A 91 -15.36 4.89 6.05
N PHE A 92 -14.12 5.39 6.15
CA PHE A 92 -13.32 5.14 7.35
C PHE A 92 -13.93 5.80 8.58
N GLU A 93 -14.20 4.98 9.59
CA GLU A 93 -14.65 5.37 10.93
C GLU A 93 -13.87 4.52 11.95
N PRO A 94 -13.15 5.13 12.94
CA PRO A 94 -12.24 4.41 13.82
C PRO A 94 -12.85 3.23 14.58
N LEU A 95 -13.98 3.41 15.25
CA LEU A 95 -14.62 2.33 16.01
C LEU A 95 -15.16 1.22 15.10
N GLU A 96 -15.74 1.58 13.98
CA GLU A 96 -16.20 0.61 12.98
C GLU A 96 -15.06 -0.20 12.41
N TYR A 97 -13.91 0.43 12.16
CA TYR A 97 -12.71 -0.26 11.71
C TYR A 97 -12.26 -1.35 12.71
N LEU A 98 -12.21 -1.01 14.01
CA LEU A 98 -11.85 -1.97 15.06
C LEU A 98 -12.90 -3.07 15.20
N ARG A 99 -14.18 -2.74 15.13
CA ARG A 99 -15.30 -3.70 15.17
C ARG A 99 -15.19 -4.72 14.02
N LEU A 100 -14.91 -4.26 12.82
CA LEU A 100 -14.77 -5.13 11.64
C LEU A 100 -13.57 -6.07 11.76
N ILE A 101 -12.48 -5.65 12.43
CA ILE A 101 -11.33 -6.54 12.66
C ILE A 101 -11.77 -7.76 13.47
N GLU A 102 -12.49 -7.56 14.58
CA GLU A 102 -12.99 -8.66 15.40
C GLU A 102 -14.03 -9.50 14.66
N GLU A 103 -15.07 -8.85 14.10
CA GLU A 103 -16.21 -9.53 13.47
C GLU A 103 -15.79 -10.45 12.32
N TYR A 104 -14.87 -9.99 11.48
CA TYR A 104 -14.45 -10.76 10.31
C TYR A 104 -13.09 -11.43 10.49
N SER A 105 -12.48 -11.36 11.68
CA SER A 105 -11.13 -11.89 11.93
C SER A 105 -10.13 -11.38 10.89
N ILE A 106 -10.10 -10.08 10.65
CA ILE A 106 -9.25 -9.42 9.64
C ILE A 106 -7.78 -9.71 9.93
N THR A 107 -7.06 -10.12 8.90
CA THR A 107 -5.63 -10.44 8.99
C THR A 107 -4.73 -9.35 8.41
N HIS A 108 -5.22 -8.62 7.41
CA HIS A 108 -4.44 -7.62 6.67
C HIS A 108 -5.26 -6.36 6.45
N SER A 109 -4.60 -5.20 6.51
CA SER A 109 -5.22 -3.94 6.14
C SER A 109 -4.17 -2.93 5.67
N GLN A 110 -4.59 -1.98 4.84
CA GLN A 110 -3.76 -0.87 4.40
C GLN A 110 -4.41 0.45 4.78
N LEU A 111 -3.64 1.30 5.45
CA LEU A 111 -4.08 2.55 6.05
C LEU A 111 -3.23 3.73 5.56
N VAL A 112 -3.60 4.90 6.01
CA VAL A 112 -2.78 6.11 5.87
C VAL A 112 -2.57 6.75 7.26
N PRO A 113 -1.51 7.56 7.46
CA PRO A 113 -1.17 8.11 8.78
C PRO A 113 -2.29 8.90 9.47
N THR A 114 -3.17 9.54 8.70
CA THR A 114 -4.33 10.25 9.25
C THR A 114 -5.35 9.30 9.89
N MET A 115 -5.48 8.06 9.42
CA MET A 115 -6.31 7.03 10.04
C MET A 115 -5.73 6.61 11.39
N PHE A 116 -4.42 6.43 11.48
CA PHE A 116 -3.72 6.19 12.76
C PHE A 116 -4.00 7.33 13.76
N SER A 117 -3.78 8.57 13.34
CA SER A 117 -4.03 9.73 14.19
C SER A 117 -5.49 9.84 14.67
N ARG A 118 -6.46 9.39 13.86
CA ARG A 118 -7.88 9.34 14.25
C ARG A 118 -8.15 8.23 15.26
N MET A 119 -7.58 7.04 15.08
CA MET A 119 -7.72 5.93 15.99
C MET A 119 -7.07 6.20 17.36
N LEU A 120 -5.91 6.86 17.38
CA LEU A 120 -5.23 7.24 18.63
C LEU A 120 -6.03 8.24 19.49
N LYS A 121 -7.01 8.95 18.91
CA LYS A 121 -7.91 9.85 19.66
C LYS A 121 -9.06 9.13 20.37
N LEU A 122 -9.25 7.86 20.11
CA LEU A 122 -10.21 7.06 20.85
C LEU A 122 -9.80 6.97 22.32
N SER A 123 -10.80 6.87 23.21
CA SER A 123 -10.54 6.59 24.63
C SER A 123 -9.93 5.20 24.81
N ASP A 124 -9.32 4.95 25.96
CA ASP A 124 -8.72 3.64 26.25
C ASP A 124 -9.80 2.54 26.33
N GLU A 125 -11.02 2.87 26.77
CA GLU A 125 -12.16 1.97 26.75
C GLU A 125 -12.51 1.57 25.30
N GLU A 126 -12.57 2.54 24.39
CA GLU A 126 -12.89 2.30 22.98
C GLU A 126 -11.77 1.51 22.27
N LYS A 127 -10.49 1.81 22.56
CA LYS A 127 -9.35 1.08 22.01
C LYS A 127 -9.29 -0.38 22.41
N ASN A 128 -9.74 -0.68 23.63
CA ASN A 128 -9.72 -2.03 24.22
C ASN A 128 -11.05 -2.78 24.07
N ARG A 129 -12.02 -2.22 23.33
CA ARG A 129 -13.36 -2.80 23.19
C ARG A 129 -13.38 -4.06 22.34
N TYR A 130 -12.51 -4.16 21.37
CA TYR A 130 -12.50 -5.22 20.37
C TYR A 130 -11.20 -6.02 20.39
N ASP A 131 -11.29 -7.31 20.06
CA ASP A 131 -10.12 -8.17 19.89
C ASP A 131 -9.48 -7.94 18.52
N LEU A 132 -8.24 -7.46 18.52
CA LEU A 132 -7.47 -7.18 17.32
C LEU A 132 -6.41 -8.26 17.02
N SER A 133 -6.42 -9.38 17.75
CA SER A 133 -5.36 -10.42 17.68
C SER A 133 -5.27 -11.14 16.33
N SER A 134 -6.34 -11.09 15.53
CA SER A 134 -6.34 -11.62 14.17
C SER A 134 -5.49 -10.80 13.19
N LEU A 135 -5.27 -9.49 13.44
CA LEU A 135 -4.54 -8.60 12.55
C LEU A 135 -3.05 -8.92 12.59
N LYS A 136 -2.49 -9.29 11.43
CA LYS A 136 -1.08 -9.70 11.27
C LYS A 136 -0.24 -8.66 10.54
N TYR A 137 -0.86 -7.89 9.64
CA TYR A 137 -0.20 -6.88 8.82
C TYR A 137 -1.06 -5.62 8.73
N ALA A 138 -0.50 -4.51 9.22
CA ALA A 138 -1.07 -3.18 9.09
C ALA A 138 -0.11 -2.31 8.28
N LEU A 139 -0.38 -2.21 6.97
CA LEU A 139 0.45 -1.47 6.05
C LEU A 139 0.06 0.01 6.06
N HIS A 140 1.03 0.92 6.01
CA HIS A 140 0.72 2.33 5.75
C HIS A 140 1.67 2.94 4.72
N ALA A 141 1.17 3.97 4.05
CA ALA A 141 1.89 4.69 3.01
C ALA A 141 1.21 6.04 2.69
N ALA A 142 1.57 6.63 1.59
CA ALA A 142 0.96 7.78 0.94
C ALA A 142 1.24 9.15 1.58
N ALA A 143 1.73 9.20 2.80
CA ALA A 143 2.13 10.43 3.47
C ALA A 143 3.17 10.12 4.55
N PRO A 144 4.00 11.11 4.94
CA PRO A 144 4.87 10.97 6.09
C PRO A 144 4.06 10.66 7.35
N CYS A 145 4.47 9.64 8.10
CA CYS A 145 3.87 9.31 9.38
C CYS A 145 4.69 9.97 10.51
N PRO A 146 4.08 10.87 11.33
CA PRO A 146 4.81 11.43 12.46
C PRO A 146 5.33 10.33 13.37
N GLU A 147 6.59 10.42 13.79
CA GLU A 147 7.24 9.39 14.61
C GLU A 147 6.45 9.03 15.85
N GLN A 148 5.93 10.05 16.56
CA GLN A 148 5.11 9.84 17.75
C GLN A 148 3.84 9.04 17.45
N VAL A 149 3.17 9.30 16.32
CA VAL A 149 1.97 8.56 15.90
C VAL A 149 2.31 7.11 15.62
N LYS A 150 3.37 6.86 14.85
CA LYS A 150 3.77 5.49 14.51
C LYS A 150 4.23 4.72 15.74
N ARG A 151 4.98 5.34 16.65
CA ARG A 151 5.40 4.73 17.92
C ARG A 151 4.21 4.32 18.78
N GLN A 152 3.22 5.19 18.98
CA GLN A 152 2.01 4.89 19.73
C GLN A 152 1.19 3.76 19.07
N MET A 153 1.13 3.72 17.75
CA MET A 153 0.47 2.61 17.05
C MET A 153 1.21 1.29 17.23
N ILE A 154 2.55 1.29 17.22
CA ILE A 154 3.37 0.10 17.49
C ILE A 154 3.19 -0.36 18.94
N GLU A 155 3.14 0.56 19.89
CA GLU A 155 2.85 0.25 21.31
C GLU A 155 1.49 -0.40 21.48
N TRP A 156 0.49 0.04 20.72
CA TRP A 156 -0.89 -0.50 20.80
C TRP A 156 -1.07 -1.81 20.03
N TRP A 157 -0.59 -1.88 18.78
CA TRP A 157 -0.86 -3.02 17.89
C TRP A 157 0.27 -4.04 17.86
N GLY A 158 1.43 -3.73 18.39
CA GLY A 158 2.61 -4.56 18.33
C GLY A 158 3.37 -4.45 17.00
N PRO A 159 4.27 -5.42 16.72
CA PRO A 159 5.22 -5.34 15.61
C PRO A 159 4.62 -5.74 14.24
N ILE A 160 3.37 -5.38 13.99
CA ILE A 160 2.65 -5.70 12.75
C ILE A 160 2.58 -4.52 11.76
N ILE A 161 3.08 -3.33 12.18
CA ILE A 161 3.01 -2.12 11.38
C ILE A 161 4.18 -2.07 10.41
N CYS A 162 3.84 -2.02 9.13
CA CYS A 162 4.79 -1.92 8.04
C CYS A 162 4.54 -0.64 7.24
N GLU A 163 5.60 -0.06 6.73
CA GLU A 163 5.54 1.12 5.86
C GLU A 163 6.15 0.82 4.51
N TYR A 164 5.57 1.37 3.47
CA TYR A 164 6.23 1.44 2.20
C TYR A 164 6.18 2.86 1.62
N TYR A 165 7.21 3.20 0.87
CA TYR A 165 7.30 4.40 0.08
C TYR A 165 7.34 4.04 -1.39
N GLY A 166 6.45 4.64 -2.16
CA GLY A 166 6.33 4.41 -3.60
C GLY A 166 5.34 5.38 -4.21
N ALA A 167 5.31 5.40 -5.54
CA ALA A 167 4.42 6.27 -6.30
C ALA A 167 3.53 5.44 -7.25
N THR A 168 2.40 6.02 -7.66
CA THR A 168 1.49 5.41 -8.64
C THR A 168 2.20 5.11 -9.96
N GLU A 169 3.21 5.91 -10.30
CA GLU A 169 4.08 5.74 -11.47
C GLU A 169 4.96 4.49 -11.40
N ALA A 170 5.17 3.93 -10.20
CA ALA A 170 5.98 2.74 -9.95
C ALA A 170 7.47 2.89 -10.33
N PHE A 171 8.07 4.06 -10.10
CA PHE A 171 9.52 4.28 -10.35
C PHE A 171 10.41 3.51 -9.40
N GLY A 172 9.92 3.28 -8.17
CA GLY A 172 10.66 2.62 -7.12
C GLY A 172 9.75 2.25 -5.96
N PHE A 173 10.28 1.40 -5.10
CA PHE A 173 9.58 0.91 -3.94
C PHE A 173 10.57 0.72 -2.77
N ALA A 174 10.33 1.39 -1.66
CA ALA A 174 11.03 1.16 -0.40
C ALA A 174 10.08 0.52 0.60
N TYR A 175 10.60 -0.28 1.51
CA TYR A 175 9.85 -1.00 2.52
C TYR A 175 10.57 -0.97 3.87
N CYS A 176 9.76 -0.85 4.92
CA CYS A 176 10.20 -0.82 6.30
C CYS A 176 9.23 -1.63 7.16
N ASP A 177 9.71 -2.63 7.87
CA ASP A 177 8.95 -3.28 8.93
C ASP A 177 9.07 -2.54 10.27
N THR A 178 8.35 -3.01 11.29
CA THR A 178 8.39 -2.40 12.62
C THR A 178 9.80 -2.43 13.22
N LYS A 179 10.55 -3.52 13.03
CA LYS A 179 11.90 -3.65 13.61
C LYS A 179 12.85 -2.65 12.99
N GLU A 180 12.91 -2.59 11.67
CA GLU A 180 13.75 -1.64 10.93
C GLU A 180 13.41 -0.20 11.33
N TRP A 181 12.11 0.11 11.48
CA TRP A 181 11.69 1.44 11.87
C TRP A 181 12.10 1.80 13.30
N LEU A 182 12.02 0.85 14.26
CA LEU A 182 12.44 1.09 15.65
C LEU A 182 13.96 1.27 15.78
N ASP A 183 14.72 0.58 14.93
CA ASP A 183 16.19 0.74 14.85
C ASP A 183 16.57 2.09 14.19
N HIS A 184 15.73 2.60 13.28
CA HIS A 184 15.96 3.84 12.50
C HIS A 184 14.70 4.71 12.42
N PRO A 185 14.26 5.36 13.50
CA PRO A 185 13.04 6.18 13.52
C PRO A 185 13.05 7.26 12.43
N GLY A 186 11.91 7.41 11.75
CA GLY A 186 11.77 8.36 10.62
C GLY A 186 12.14 7.79 9.25
N THR A 187 12.73 6.58 9.19
CA THR A 187 13.04 5.93 7.91
C THR A 187 11.77 5.50 7.17
N VAL A 188 11.83 5.50 5.84
CA VAL A 188 10.85 4.82 4.96
C VAL A 188 11.35 3.44 4.51
N GLY A 189 12.49 2.98 5.06
CA GLY A 189 13.05 1.66 4.86
C GLY A 189 14.07 1.55 3.73
N LYS A 190 14.27 0.31 3.30
CA LYS A 190 15.25 -0.05 2.26
C LYS A 190 14.61 -0.09 0.89
N ILE A 191 15.37 0.29 -0.12
CA ILE A 191 14.96 0.18 -1.51
C ILE A 191 14.87 -1.29 -1.89
N MET A 192 13.70 -1.71 -2.34
CA MET A 192 13.39 -3.05 -2.79
C MET A 192 13.27 -3.14 -4.32
N ILE A 193 12.86 -2.04 -4.97
CA ILE A 193 12.71 -1.93 -6.42
C ILE A 193 13.19 -0.57 -6.86
N GLY A 194 13.94 -0.52 -7.97
CA GLY A 194 14.51 0.70 -8.54
C GLY A 194 15.85 1.06 -7.94
N GLU A 195 16.43 2.12 -8.45
CA GLU A 195 17.67 2.75 -7.93
C GLU A 195 17.29 4.12 -7.36
N LEU A 196 17.88 4.46 -6.22
CA LEU A 196 17.64 5.73 -5.55
C LEU A 196 18.94 6.48 -5.39
N THR A 197 18.90 7.79 -5.69
CA THR A 197 20.02 8.71 -5.47
C THR A 197 19.50 9.97 -4.79
N ILE A 198 20.26 10.50 -3.84
CA ILE A 198 20.01 11.80 -3.23
C ILE A 198 20.88 12.84 -3.93
N MET A 199 20.29 13.91 -4.42
CA MET A 199 20.98 14.94 -5.19
C MET A 199 20.76 16.33 -4.61
N ASP A 200 21.75 17.22 -4.80
CA ASP A 200 21.61 18.64 -4.53
C ASP A 200 20.82 19.37 -5.65
N ASP A 201 20.68 20.70 -5.51
CA ASP A 201 19.97 21.51 -6.51
C ASP A 201 20.73 21.62 -7.85
N GLU A 202 22.04 21.37 -7.85
CA GLU A 202 22.90 21.33 -9.05
C GLU A 202 22.98 19.94 -9.70
N MET A 203 22.21 18.95 -9.18
CA MET A 203 22.17 17.56 -9.67
C MET A 203 23.46 16.77 -9.42
N ASN A 204 24.25 17.12 -8.39
CA ASN A 204 25.35 16.30 -7.90
C ASN A 204 24.83 15.31 -6.86
N GLU A 205 25.41 14.10 -6.87
CA GLU A 205 25.08 13.09 -5.87
C GLU A 205 25.59 13.51 -4.47
N MET A 206 24.70 13.46 -3.48
CA MET A 206 25.02 13.81 -2.11
C MET A 206 25.72 12.67 -1.38
N PRO A 207 26.69 12.99 -0.52
CA PRO A 207 27.30 12.01 0.38
C PRO A 207 26.28 11.39 1.31
N VAL A 208 26.54 10.15 1.74
CA VAL A 208 25.69 9.46 2.72
C VAL A 208 25.61 10.27 4.03
N GLY A 209 24.37 10.51 4.47
CA GLY A 209 24.09 11.29 5.68
C GLY A 209 23.80 12.77 5.42
N GLU A 210 24.00 13.27 4.21
CA GLU A 210 23.66 14.64 3.84
C GLU A 210 22.26 14.70 3.21
N PRO A 211 21.46 15.74 3.54
CA PRO A 211 20.13 15.92 3.01
C PRO A 211 20.16 16.39 1.56
N GLY A 212 19.16 15.96 0.76
CA GLY A 212 18.97 16.40 -0.62
C GLY A 212 17.64 15.95 -1.18
N THR A 213 17.46 16.18 -2.48
CA THR A 213 16.27 15.74 -3.20
C THR A 213 16.39 14.27 -3.60
N LEU A 214 15.34 13.49 -3.32
CA LEU A 214 15.28 12.08 -3.63
C LEU A 214 14.92 11.87 -5.10
N TRP A 215 15.76 11.14 -5.82
CA TRP A 215 15.57 10.78 -7.23
C TRP A 215 15.49 9.28 -7.38
N PHE A 216 14.45 8.82 -8.09
CA PHE A 216 14.35 7.43 -8.52
C PHE A 216 14.68 7.27 -9.99
N LYS A 217 15.52 6.30 -10.31
CA LYS A 217 15.68 5.81 -11.67
C LYS A 217 14.68 4.68 -11.88
N PRO A 218 13.68 4.84 -12.76
CA PRO A 218 12.68 3.82 -12.99
C PRO A 218 13.30 2.59 -13.65
N ALA A 219 12.76 1.41 -13.30
CA ALA A 219 13.16 0.16 -13.94
C ALA A 219 12.65 0.04 -15.40
N SER A 220 11.63 0.82 -15.77
CA SER A 220 11.08 0.90 -17.13
C SER A 220 10.58 2.31 -17.42
N GLU A 221 10.63 2.69 -18.69
CA GLU A 221 10.05 3.95 -19.13
C GLU A 221 8.51 3.94 -18.97
N PHE A 222 7.97 5.08 -18.59
CA PHE A 222 6.53 5.29 -18.60
C PHE A 222 6.21 6.69 -19.14
N ASN A 223 4.99 6.88 -19.63
CA ASN A 223 4.53 8.15 -20.15
C ASN A 223 3.24 8.57 -19.48
N TYR A 224 3.11 9.88 -19.22
CA TYR A 224 1.82 10.45 -18.83
C TYR A 224 0.90 10.55 -20.05
N HIS A 225 -0.32 10.13 -19.86
CA HIS A 225 -1.39 10.39 -20.81
C HIS A 225 -1.90 11.83 -20.62
N LYS A 226 -1.94 12.61 -21.70
CA LYS A 226 -2.43 13.99 -21.71
C LYS A 226 -3.93 14.03 -21.90
#